data_1935926387457953122b5d00b2a4571a
#
_entry.id   1935926387457953122b5d00b2a4571a
#
_cell.length_a   1.000
_cell.length_b   1.000
_cell.length_c   1.000
_cell.angle_alpha   90.00
_cell.angle_beta   90.00
_cell.angle_gamma   90.00
#
_symmetry.space_group_name_H-M   'P 1'
#
loop_
_entity.id
_entity.type
_entity.pdbx_description
1 polymer ?
#
loop_
_entity_poly.entity_id
_entity_poly.type
_entity_poly.pdbx_seq_one_letter_code
_entity_poly.pdbx_strand_id
1 'polypeptide(L)'
;MTDVGPVRPLRIGVCAPYDLGRTGGVNSHIRAQARALRQLGHHVDVFGASSAPLCDDELTLGRAVSLVIGGTETGFCLDPRSWRRVADLFRTRRFDVLHMHEPLMPLVPWFVLQQSAVPVVATFHTHREHGHRWYRRYGRLLAPLMRRIRVRLAVSDAARRTIAHHFPGDYEIVPNGVDVNRFRTATVRPVDMPENGRHVLFVGRLEPRKGVDRLIQAMAMVRLSVTDARLVIVGEGPDRPALAAAAHDAGVNVTFAGRVSDDDLPAYYQGADVVCSPALGGESFGIVLLEAMAAERPIIATRIEGYAELIAEAGCARLVGIDDPDALAHEIASLLADPGLRRTLGARGAVLVRDYDWSTIAARLESIYMNLTWRSS
;
A
#
# COMPACT_ATOMS: atom_id res chain seq x y z
N MET A 1 -35.39 10.66 2.66
CA MET A 1 -34.29 11.29 1.91
C MET A 1 -34.09 12.66 2.54
N THR A 2 -33.17 12.77 3.46
CA THR A 2 -32.77 14.05 4.06
C THR A 2 -31.89 14.77 3.03
N ASP A 3 -32.36 15.91 2.56
CA ASP A 3 -31.62 16.85 1.69
C ASP A 3 -30.37 17.29 2.47
N VAL A 4 -29.25 16.62 2.24
CA VAL A 4 -27.95 17.03 2.76
C VAL A 4 -27.51 18.16 1.83
N GLY A 5 -27.73 19.41 2.26
CA GLY A 5 -27.24 20.58 1.55
C GLY A 5 -25.77 20.45 1.16
N PRO A 6 -25.26 21.28 0.24
CA PRO A 6 -23.91 21.12 -0.30
C PRO A 6 -22.88 21.09 0.82
N VAL A 7 -22.13 19.99 0.87
CA VAL A 7 -21.09 19.76 1.87
C VAL A 7 -20.05 20.88 1.75
N ARG A 8 -19.82 21.64 2.84
CA ARG A 8 -18.81 22.70 2.85
C ARG A 8 -17.43 22.11 2.56
N PRO A 9 -16.69 22.62 1.55
CA PRO A 9 -15.31 22.20 1.33
C PRO A 9 -14.45 22.37 2.58
N LEU A 10 -13.76 21.30 2.98
CA LEU A 10 -12.79 21.32 4.08
C LEU A 10 -11.38 21.65 3.56
N ARG A 11 -10.59 22.24 4.42
CA ARG A 11 -9.14 22.37 4.27
C ARG A 11 -8.45 21.27 5.05
N ILE A 12 -7.91 20.28 4.34
CA ILE A 12 -7.35 19.06 4.92
C ILE A 12 -5.84 19.10 4.77
N GLY A 13 -5.11 18.96 5.89
CA GLY A 13 -3.67 18.76 5.86
C GLY A 13 -3.34 17.28 5.98
N VAL A 14 -2.63 16.71 5.00
CA VAL A 14 -2.21 15.29 5.03
C VAL A 14 -0.71 15.23 5.29
N CYS A 15 -0.33 14.65 6.43
CA CYS A 15 1.06 14.51 6.85
C CYS A 15 1.63 13.14 6.47
N ALA A 16 2.66 13.13 5.63
CA ALA A 16 3.40 11.93 5.29
C ALA A 16 4.47 11.62 6.36
N PRO A 17 4.61 10.35 6.77
CA PRO A 17 5.57 9.94 7.80
C PRO A 17 6.98 9.79 7.28
N TYR A 18 7.13 9.52 5.99
CA TYR A 18 8.38 9.14 5.33
C TYR A 18 8.75 10.15 4.24
N ASP A 19 9.90 9.90 3.61
CA ASP A 19 10.40 10.69 2.49
C ASP A 19 9.42 10.72 1.31
N LEU A 20 8.75 11.85 1.10
CA LEU A 20 7.81 12.08 -0.01
C LEU A 20 8.51 12.03 -1.39
N GLY A 21 9.79 12.34 -1.46
CA GLY A 21 10.56 12.25 -2.71
C GLY A 21 10.80 10.82 -3.21
N ARG A 22 10.37 9.82 -2.44
CA ARG A 22 10.49 8.40 -2.81
C ARG A 22 9.15 7.77 -3.15
N THR A 23 9.18 6.84 -4.09
CA THR A 23 8.04 5.95 -4.33
C THR A 23 7.93 4.88 -3.24
N GLY A 24 6.72 4.53 -2.84
CA GLY A 24 6.45 3.49 -1.85
C GLY A 24 4.97 3.42 -1.51
N GLY A 25 4.49 2.26 -1.05
CA GLY A 25 3.07 1.98 -0.85
C GLY A 25 2.33 3.03 -0.01
N VAL A 26 2.95 3.52 1.08
CA VAL A 26 2.34 4.56 1.94
C VAL A 26 2.27 5.91 1.21
N ASN A 27 3.31 6.31 0.47
CA ASN A 27 3.29 7.57 -0.27
C ASN A 27 2.31 7.52 -1.45
N SER A 28 2.24 6.40 -2.18
CA SER A 28 1.25 6.21 -3.24
C SER A 28 -0.18 6.25 -2.68
N HIS A 29 -0.40 5.63 -1.51
CA HIS A 29 -1.68 5.72 -0.79
C HIS A 29 -2.03 7.18 -0.42
N ILE A 30 -1.10 7.94 0.18
CA ILE A 30 -1.29 9.34 0.57
C ILE A 30 -1.67 10.21 -0.64
N ARG A 31 -0.96 10.06 -1.75
CA ARG A 31 -1.23 10.81 -2.99
C ARG A 31 -2.59 10.45 -3.59
N ALA A 32 -2.94 9.17 -3.59
CA ALA A 32 -4.23 8.70 -4.07
C ALA A 32 -5.38 9.19 -3.17
N GLN A 33 -5.23 9.12 -1.86
CA GLN A 33 -6.18 9.69 -0.89
C GLN A 33 -6.38 11.20 -1.11
N ALA A 34 -5.29 11.96 -1.24
CA ALA A 34 -5.38 13.40 -1.47
C ALA A 34 -6.10 13.73 -2.79
N ARG A 35 -5.82 12.96 -3.84
CA ARG A 35 -6.47 13.10 -5.14
C ARG A 35 -7.98 12.83 -5.05
N ALA A 36 -8.36 11.74 -4.40
CA ALA A 36 -9.76 11.37 -4.22
C ALA A 36 -10.55 12.40 -3.36
N LEU A 37 -9.95 12.92 -2.30
CA LEU A 37 -10.56 13.97 -1.48
C LEU A 37 -10.71 15.31 -2.25
N ARG A 38 -9.75 15.64 -3.12
CA ARG A 38 -9.86 16.81 -4.02
C ARG A 38 -11.00 16.64 -5.05
N GLN A 39 -11.22 15.41 -5.54
CA GLN A 39 -12.34 15.09 -6.43
C GLN A 39 -13.70 15.26 -5.74
N LEU A 40 -13.78 15.11 -4.40
CA LEU A 40 -14.95 15.43 -3.60
C LEU A 40 -15.12 16.95 -3.34
N GLY A 41 -14.19 17.79 -3.84
CA GLY A 41 -14.26 19.25 -3.72
C GLY A 41 -13.50 19.83 -2.51
N HIS A 42 -12.73 19.02 -1.78
CA HIS A 42 -11.93 19.53 -0.65
C HIS A 42 -10.61 20.15 -1.11
N HIS A 43 -10.08 21.06 -0.29
CA HIS A 43 -8.72 21.57 -0.44
C HIS A 43 -7.76 20.70 0.37
N VAL A 44 -6.81 20.02 -0.29
CA VAL A 44 -5.90 19.09 0.36
C VAL A 44 -4.45 19.49 0.11
N ASP A 45 -3.73 19.81 1.19
CA ASP A 45 -2.28 20.01 1.15
C ASP A 45 -1.58 18.75 1.70
N VAL A 46 -0.69 18.16 0.91
CA VAL A 46 0.17 17.06 1.35
C VAL A 46 1.51 17.62 1.79
N PHE A 47 2.00 17.23 2.95
CA PHE A 47 3.28 17.71 3.46
C PHE A 47 4.06 16.66 4.23
N GLY A 48 5.39 16.77 4.21
CA GLY A 48 6.29 15.86 4.89
C GLY A 48 7.75 16.21 4.68
N ALA A 49 8.66 15.28 4.98
CA ALA A 49 10.06 15.41 4.61
C ALA A 49 10.27 14.98 3.15
N SER A 50 11.29 15.52 2.47
CA SER A 50 11.63 15.08 1.12
C SER A 50 13.14 15.11 0.85
N SER A 51 13.66 14.11 0.14
CA SER A 51 15.03 14.06 -0.38
C SER A 51 15.14 14.59 -1.82
N ALA A 52 14.02 14.79 -2.51
CA ALA A 52 13.92 15.22 -3.91
C ALA A 52 12.89 16.36 -4.06
N PRO A 53 12.90 17.08 -5.18
CA PRO A 53 11.82 18.00 -5.53
C PRO A 53 10.46 17.30 -5.48
N LEU A 54 9.44 18.02 -5.00
CA LEU A 54 8.05 17.55 -4.89
C LEU A 54 7.20 18.13 -6.01
N CYS A 55 6.02 17.57 -6.21
CA CYS A 55 4.99 18.15 -7.08
C CYS A 55 4.49 19.49 -6.49
N ASP A 56 3.87 20.33 -7.33
CA ASP A 56 3.43 21.69 -6.95
C ASP A 56 2.41 21.71 -5.79
N ASP A 57 1.71 20.61 -5.59
CA ASP A 57 0.69 20.43 -4.54
C ASP A 57 1.21 19.73 -3.28
N GLU A 58 2.52 19.51 -3.19
CA GLU A 58 3.20 18.89 -2.05
C GLU A 58 4.18 19.87 -1.40
N LEU A 59 4.24 19.88 -0.06
CA LEU A 59 5.06 20.82 0.71
C LEU A 59 6.15 20.09 1.50
N THR A 60 7.39 20.53 1.36
CA THR A 60 8.49 20.00 2.16
C THR A 60 8.65 20.70 3.50
N LEU A 61 8.71 19.93 4.59
CA LEU A 61 8.99 20.41 5.93
C LEU A 61 10.43 20.15 6.38
N GLY A 62 11.25 19.62 5.48
CA GLY A 62 12.65 19.38 5.72
C GLY A 62 13.25 18.32 4.81
N ARG A 63 14.58 18.28 4.76
CA ARG A 63 15.29 17.29 3.97
C ARG A 63 15.21 15.91 4.63
N ALA A 64 14.78 14.90 3.86
CA ALA A 64 14.83 13.53 4.32
C ALA A 64 16.24 12.95 4.16
N VAL A 65 16.64 12.12 5.12
CA VAL A 65 17.89 11.36 5.12
C VAL A 65 17.52 9.88 5.18
N SER A 66 18.13 9.09 4.31
CA SER A 66 17.91 7.64 4.27
C SER A 66 18.58 6.93 5.43
N LEU A 67 17.84 6.05 6.08
CA LEU A 67 18.32 5.13 7.09
C LEU A 67 17.80 3.72 6.79
N VAL A 68 18.64 2.72 6.97
CA VAL A 68 18.22 1.31 6.87
C VAL A 68 17.72 0.85 8.23
N ILE A 69 16.43 0.57 8.33
CA ILE A 69 15.80 0.08 9.57
C ILE A 69 15.15 -1.27 9.29
N GLY A 70 15.65 -2.31 9.95
CA GLY A 70 15.10 -3.66 9.81
C GLY A 70 15.17 -4.22 8.37
N GLY A 71 16.24 -3.90 7.64
CA GLY A 71 16.43 -4.34 6.25
C GLY A 71 15.67 -3.51 5.20
N THR A 72 14.89 -2.52 5.63
CA THR A 72 14.14 -1.62 4.73
C THR A 72 14.74 -0.23 4.78
N GLU A 73 15.08 0.33 3.63
CA GLU A 73 15.55 1.71 3.52
C GLU A 73 14.38 2.67 3.66
N THR A 74 14.42 3.51 4.70
CA THR A 74 13.36 4.46 5.03
C THR A 74 13.97 5.86 5.21
N GLY A 75 13.34 6.87 4.63
CA GLY A 75 13.79 8.27 4.75
C GLY A 75 13.04 9.02 5.85
N PHE A 76 13.77 9.69 6.72
CA PHE A 76 13.23 10.56 7.77
C PHE A 76 13.88 11.93 7.74
N CYS A 77 13.15 12.95 8.18
CA CYS A 77 13.76 14.25 8.49
C CYS A 77 14.43 14.16 9.87
N LEU A 78 15.72 14.48 9.94
CA LEU A 78 16.46 14.57 11.20
C LEU A 78 16.80 16.01 11.57
N ASP A 79 16.31 17.02 10.82
CA ASP A 79 16.55 18.45 11.06
C ASP A 79 15.58 19.02 12.09
N PRO A 80 16.04 19.43 13.30
CA PRO A 80 15.18 20.06 14.31
C PRO A 80 14.54 21.37 13.84
N ARG A 81 15.09 22.03 12.82
CA ARG A 81 14.51 23.25 12.22
C ARG A 81 13.17 23.00 11.56
N SER A 82 12.80 21.71 11.31
CA SER A 82 11.46 21.33 10.87
C SER A 82 10.37 21.77 11.87
N TRP A 83 10.68 21.94 13.17
CA TRP A 83 9.79 22.55 14.14
C TRP A 83 9.28 23.93 13.70
N ARG A 84 10.21 24.80 13.25
CA ARG A 84 9.86 26.15 12.77
C ARG A 84 9.09 26.10 11.47
N ARG A 85 9.45 25.18 10.57
CA ARG A 85 8.74 25.02 9.29
C ARG A 85 7.30 24.53 9.49
N VAL A 86 7.04 23.67 10.49
CA VAL A 86 5.68 23.28 10.89
C VAL A 86 4.91 24.48 11.45
N ALA A 87 5.54 25.32 12.28
CA ALA A 87 4.91 26.55 12.79
C ALA A 87 4.58 27.52 11.65
N ASP A 88 5.46 27.66 10.68
CA ASP A 88 5.25 28.50 9.49
C ASP A 88 4.10 27.95 8.62
N LEU A 89 4.04 26.64 8.43
CA LEU A 89 2.93 26.00 7.74
C LEU A 89 1.59 26.35 8.39
N PHE A 90 1.48 26.21 9.72
CA PHE A 90 0.23 26.49 10.44
C PHE A 90 -0.11 27.98 10.54
N ARG A 91 0.85 28.89 10.36
CA ARG A 91 0.58 30.33 10.24
C ARG A 91 0.09 30.73 8.85
N THR A 92 0.60 30.08 7.81
CA THR A 92 0.31 30.41 6.39
C THR A 92 -0.86 29.62 5.83
N ARG A 93 -1.11 28.43 6.35
CA ARG A 93 -2.20 27.54 5.93
C ARG A 93 -3.15 27.31 7.12
N ARG A 94 -4.43 27.47 6.87
CA ARG A 94 -5.48 27.14 7.86
C ARG A 94 -6.10 25.80 7.45
N PHE A 95 -6.04 24.84 8.37
CA PHE A 95 -6.67 23.54 8.21
C PHE A 95 -7.92 23.45 9.07
N ASP A 96 -8.92 22.69 8.63
CA ASP A 96 -10.08 22.29 9.43
C ASP A 96 -9.79 20.95 10.14
N VAL A 97 -8.98 20.08 9.51
CA VAL A 97 -8.58 18.78 10.04
C VAL A 97 -7.19 18.39 9.53
N LEU A 98 -6.45 17.66 10.34
CA LEU A 98 -5.21 17.02 9.92
C LEU A 98 -5.39 15.51 9.85
N HIS A 99 -4.94 14.89 8.75
CA HIS A 99 -4.81 13.46 8.62
C HIS A 99 -3.34 13.06 8.59
N MET A 100 -2.91 12.27 9.55
CA MET A 100 -1.53 11.84 9.70
C MET A 100 -1.39 10.35 9.43
N HIS A 101 -0.41 9.97 8.61
CA HIS A 101 -0.04 8.57 8.43
C HIS A 101 1.15 8.25 9.32
N GLU A 102 1.12 7.09 10.01
CA GLU A 102 2.15 6.67 10.99
C GLU A 102 2.61 7.83 11.90
N PRO A 103 1.72 8.43 12.68
CA PRO A 103 1.93 9.71 13.37
C PRO A 103 3.02 9.66 14.45
N LEU A 104 3.45 8.47 14.84
CA LEU A 104 4.48 8.28 15.86
C LEU A 104 5.91 8.19 15.29
N MET A 105 6.07 8.37 13.98
CA MET A 105 7.39 8.54 13.38
C MET A 105 8.04 9.84 13.87
N PRO A 106 9.37 9.83 14.11
CA PRO A 106 10.03 10.95 14.81
C PRO A 106 10.07 12.25 14.00
N LEU A 107 10.22 13.35 14.71
CA LEU A 107 10.40 14.74 14.32
C LEU A 107 9.19 15.33 13.58
N VAL A 108 9.10 15.32 12.26
CA VAL A 108 8.04 16.02 11.53
C VAL A 108 6.64 15.62 12.02
N PRO A 109 6.24 14.33 12.07
CA PRO A 109 4.95 13.95 12.62
C PRO A 109 4.74 14.37 14.09
N TRP A 110 5.79 14.29 14.94
CA TRP A 110 5.67 14.73 16.33
C TRP A 110 5.46 16.23 16.45
N PHE A 111 6.17 17.03 15.65
CA PHE A 111 6.04 18.47 15.64
C PHE A 111 4.66 18.91 15.12
N VAL A 112 4.13 18.20 14.11
CA VAL A 112 2.76 18.40 13.62
C VAL A 112 1.75 18.11 14.72
N LEU A 113 1.86 16.96 15.41
CA LEU A 113 0.99 16.60 16.52
C LEU A 113 1.07 17.63 17.66
N GLN A 114 2.26 18.08 18.03
CA GLN A 114 2.45 19.02 19.15
C GLN A 114 1.90 20.40 18.86
N GLN A 115 2.00 20.87 17.62
CA GLN A 115 1.60 22.21 17.22
C GLN A 115 0.18 22.33 16.68
N SER A 116 -0.48 21.18 16.40
CA SER A 116 -1.84 21.17 15.87
C SER A 116 -2.82 21.79 16.85
N ALA A 117 -3.60 22.77 16.37
CA ALA A 117 -4.76 23.35 17.04
C ALA A 117 -6.10 22.80 16.53
N VAL A 118 -6.08 21.96 15.48
CA VAL A 118 -7.27 21.35 14.87
C VAL A 118 -7.33 19.85 15.16
N PRO A 119 -8.51 19.22 15.00
CA PRO A 119 -8.64 17.78 15.19
C PRO A 119 -7.67 16.98 14.31
N VAL A 120 -7.10 15.93 14.89
CA VAL A 120 -6.18 15.02 14.19
C VAL A 120 -6.81 13.66 14.04
N VAL A 121 -6.85 13.17 12.79
CA VAL A 121 -7.09 11.79 12.41
C VAL A 121 -5.76 11.12 12.12
N ALA A 122 -5.56 9.89 12.50
CA ALA A 122 -4.32 9.17 12.21
C ALA A 122 -4.58 7.77 11.68
N THR A 123 -3.89 7.40 10.59
CA THR A 123 -3.92 6.05 10.01
C THR A 123 -2.62 5.32 10.26
N PHE A 124 -2.76 4.08 10.77
CA PHE A 124 -1.67 3.14 11.03
C PHE A 124 -1.63 2.08 9.93
N HIS A 125 -0.47 1.90 9.32
CA HIS A 125 -0.25 1.01 8.18
C HIS A 125 0.57 -0.23 8.53
N THR A 126 1.33 -0.18 9.62
CA THR A 126 2.35 -1.19 9.92
C THR A 126 1.74 -2.42 10.57
N HIS A 127 2.03 -3.60 9.98
CA HIS A 127 1.83 -4.90 10.62
C HIS A 127 3.17 -5.50 11.05
N ARG A 128 3.23 -6.04 12.29
CA ARG A 128 4.36 -6.80 12.80
C ARG A 128 3.86 -7.84 13.80
N GLU A 129 4.04 -9.11 13.49
CA GLU A 129 3.58 -10.25 14.31
C GLU A 129 4.03 -10.18 15.77
N HIS A 130 5.24 -9.69 16.03
CA HIS A 130 5.82 -9.59 17.36
C HIS A 130 5.79 -8.16 17.94
N GLY A 131 4.89 -7.32 17.45
CA GLY A 131 4.79 -5.91 17.82
C GLY A 131 5.95 -5.04 17.30
N HIS A 132 5.85 -3.76 17.51
CA HIS A 132 6.81 -2.79 16.99
C HIS A 132 7.88 -2.48 18.05
N ARG A 133 9.14 -2.85 17.81
CA ARG A 133 10.26 -2.67 18.74
C ARG A 133 10.41 -1.22 19.23
N TRP A 134 10.20 -0.25 18.36
CA TRP A 134 10.21 1.17 18.68
C TRP A 134 9.12 1.52 19.69
N TYR A 135 7.88 1.08 19.49
CA TYR A 135 6.76 1.33 20.41
C TYR A 135 6.97 0.63 21.74
N ARG A 136 7.52 -0.58 21.75
CA ARG A 136 7.90 -1.29 23.00
C ARG A 136 8.93 -0.51 23.80
N ARG A 137 9.92 0.10 23.13
CA ARG A 137 11.02 0.84 23.79
C ARG A 137 10.61 2.23 24.26
N TYR A 138 9.77 2.93 23.49
CA TYR A 138 9.45 4.34 23.67
C TYR A 138 7.96 4.62 23.89
N GLY A 139 7.12 3.62 24.10
CA GLY A 139 5.67 3.76 24.18
C GLY A 139 5.21 4.75 25.27
N ARG A 140 5.85 4.75 26.45
CA ARG A 140 5.55 5.71 27.52
C ARG A 140 5.81 7.17 27.09
N LEU A 141 6.88 7.40 26.33
CA LEU A 141 7.23 8.72 25.80
C LEU A 141 6.27 9.13 24.67
N LEU A 142 5.76 8.19 23.90
CA LEU A 142 4.85 8.43 22.77
C LEU A 142 3.39 8.56 23.22
N ALA A 143 3.03 8.07 24.40
CA ALA A 143 1.65 8.09 24.90
C ALA A 143 1.02 9.51 24.95
N PRO A 144 1.74 10.60 25.32
CA PRO A 144 1.18 11.95 25.25
C PRO A 144 0.82 12.39 23.80
N LEU A 145 1.60 11.96 22.80
CA LEU A 145 1.31 12.23 21.39
C LEU A 145 0.06 11.49 20.94
N MET A 146 -0.10 10.22 21.35
CA MET A 146 -1.30 9.43 21.05
C MET A 146 -2.59 10.07 21.57
N ARG A 147 -2.55 10.78 22.72
CA ARG A 147 -3.72 11.48 23.29
C ARG A 147 -4.19 12.65 22.44
N ARG A 148 -3.34 13.19 21.56
CA ARG A 148 -3.68 14.30 20.65
C ARG A 148 -4.44 13.82 19.41
N ILE A 149 -4.45 12.52 19.15
CA ILE A 149 -5.14 11.90 18.02
C ILE A 149 -6.59 11.68 18.42
N ARG A 150 -7.51 12.33 17.71
CA ARG A 150 -8.95 12.31 18.01
C ARG A 150 -9.63 11.05 17.46
N VAL A 151 -9.26 10.64 16.25
CA VAL A 151 -9.72 9.40 15.61
C VAL A 151 -8.53 8.59 15.16
N ARG A 152 -8.52 7.31 15.51
CA ARG A 152 -7.46 6.37 15.16
C ARG A 152 -7.98 5.38 14.14
N LEU A 153 -7.34 5.33 13.00
CA LEU A 153 -7.66 4.44 11.90
C LEU A 153 -6.56 3.41 11.73
N ALA A 154 -6.91 2.23 11.28
CA ALA A 154 -5.96 1.21 10.83
C ALA A 154 -6.40 0.67 9.48
N VAL A 155 -5.44 0.32 8.62
CA VAL A 155 -5.74 -0.16 7.27
C VAL A 155 -6.24 -1.60 7.22
N SER A 156 -6.05 -2.36 8.31
CA SER A 156 -6.48 -3.76 8.44
C SER A 156 -6.56 -4.15 9.91
N ASP A 157 -7.15 -5.28 10.18
CA ASP A 157 -7.18 -5.82 11.52
C ASP A 157 -5.77 -6.23 12.00
N ALA A 158 -4.91 -6.71 11.10
CA ALA A 158 -3.50 -6.98 11.37
C ALA A 158 -2.73 -5.71 11.80
N ALA A 159 -2.93 -4.58 11.13
CA ALA A 159 -2.35 -3.30 11.52
C ALA A 159 -2.94 -2.80 12.85
N ARG A 160 -4.26 -2.92 13.04
CA ARG A 160 -4.96 -2.59 14.29
C ARG A 160 -4.39 -3.36 15.47
N ARG A 161 -4.24 -4.69 15.37
CA ARG A 161 -3.65 -5.52 16.43
C ARG A 161 -2.23 -5.07 16.79
N THR A 162 -1.43 -4.73 15.78
CA THR A 162 -0.05 -4.27 16.00
C THR A 162 0.00 -2.99 16.83
N ILE A 163 -0.81 -1.97 16.49
CA ILE A 163 -0.79 -0.69 17.21
C ILE A 163 -1.51 -0.79 18.55
N ALA A 164 -2.65 -1.48 18.63
CA ALA A 164 -3.43 -1.63 19.84
C ALA A 164 -2.69 -2.41 20.94
N HIS A 165 -1.78 -3.33 20.57
CA HIS A 165 -0.89 -4.00 21.50
C HIS A 165 -0.03 -3.01 22.33
N HIS A 166 0.39 -1.90 21.73
CA HIS A 166 1.23 -0.89 22.39
C HIS A 166 0.44 0.30 22.95
N PHE A 167 -0.67 0.64 22.31
CA PHE A 167 -1.52 1.76 22.66
C PHE A 167 -2.99 1.32 22.61
N PRO A 168 -3.49 0.68 23.69
CA PRO A 168 -4.89 0.24 23.77
C PRO A 168 -5.87 1.38 23.51
N GLY A 169 -7.02 1.07 22.92
CA GLY A 169 -8.08 2.01 22.61
C GLY A 169 -8.85 1.60 21.35
N ASP A 170 -9.78 2.45 20.95
CA ASP A 170 -10.61 2.22 19.78
C ASP A 170 -9.88 2.61 18.50
N TYR A 171 -9.97 1.74 17.50
CA TYR A 171 -9.42 1.92 16.16
C TYR A 171 -10.48 1.50 15.14
N GLU A 172 -10.82 2.40 14.26
CA GLU A 172 -11.71 2.10 13.13
C GLU A 172 -10.87 1.54 11.95
N ILE A 173 -11.38 0.50 11.29
CA ILE A 173 -10.72 -0.05 10.10
C ILE A 173 -11.18 0.76 8.89
N VAL A 174 -10.26 1.51 8.28
CA VAL A 174 -10.43 2.14 6.98
C VAL A 174 -9.35 1.60 6.05
N PRO A 175 -9.71 0.70 5.12
CA PRO A 175 -8.73 -0.01 4.31
C PRO A 175 -8.02 0.89 3.30
N ASN A 176 -6.94 0.38 2.72
CA ASN A 176 -6.33 1.03 1.57
C ASN A 176 -7.29 1.02 0.37
N GLY A 177 -7.23 2.08 -0.44
CA GLY A 177 -7.99 2.17 -1.67
C GLY A 177 -7.15 1.82 -2.91
N VAL A 178 -7.86 1.53 -3.99
CA VAL A 178 -7.31 1.38 -5.34
C VAL A 178 -8.16 2.17 -6.35
N ASP A 179 -7.55 2.65 -7.41
CA ASP A 179 -8.27 3.25 -8.54
C ASP A 179 -8.71 2.12 -9.49
N VAL A 180 -9.93 1.62 -9.28
CA VAL A 180 -10.48 0.48 -10.03
C VAL A 180 -10.52 0.76 -11.53
N ASN A 181 -10.94 1.95 -11.93
CA ASN A 181 -11.05 2.28 -13.35
C ASN A 181 -9.69 2.30 -14.05
N ARG A 182 -8.67 2.83 -13.41
CA ARG A 182 -7.31 2.89 -13.94
C ARG A 182 -6.75 1.50 -14.26
N PHE A 183 -6.94 0.53 -13.37
CA PHE A 183 -6.45 -0.84 -13.58
C PHE A 183 -7.31 -1.63 -14.57
N ARG A 184 -8.60 -1.33 -14.70
CA ARG A 184 -9.51 -2.01 -15.61
C ARG A 184 -9.37 -1.59 -17.07
N THR A 185 -9.02 -0.33 -17.32
CA THR A 185 -9.05 0.28 -18.67
C THR A 185 -7.70 0.34 -19.38
N ALA A 186 -6.61 -0.16 -18.77
CA ALA A 186 -5.31 -0.17 -19.44
C ALA A 186 -5.33 -1.08 -20.68
N THR A 187 -5.02 -0.50 -21.84
CA THR A 187 -5.14 -1.19 -23.13
C THR A 187 -3.80 -1.47 -23.82
N VAL A 188 -2.72 -0.80 -23.39
CA VAL A 188 -1.39 -0.94 -24.00
C VAL A 188 -0.63 -2.06 -23.30
N ARG A 189 -0.31 -3.12 -24.02
CA ARG A 189 0.49 -4.21 -23.49
C ARG A 189 1.97 -3.81 -23.39
N PRO A 190 2.65 -4.10 -22.28
CA PRO A 190 4.08 -3.83 -22.15
C PRO A 190 4.92 -4.58 -23.19
N VAL A 191 5.95 -3.93 -23.71
CA VAL A 191 6.82 -4.51 -24.75
C VAL A 191 7.54 -5.78 -24.27
N ASP A 192 7.83 -5.86 -22.98
CA ASP A 192 8.48 -7.00 -22.33
C ASP A 192 7.52 -8.12 -21.89
N MET A 193 6.23 -7.97 -22.23
CA MET A 193 5.21 -9.02 -22.09
C MET A 193 4.65 -9.42 -23.48
N PRO A 194 5.38 -10.23 -24.28
CA PRO A 194 4.95 -10.59 -25.62
C PRO A 194 3.60 -11.34 -25.62
N GLU A 195 2.84 -11.25 -26.73
CA GLU A 195 1.53 -11.91 -26.84
C GLU A 195 1.58 -13.43 -26.74
N ASN A 196 2.70 -14.03 -27.18
CA ASN A 196 2.92 -15.45 -27.09
C ASN A 196 3.48 -15.84 -25.72
N GLY A 197 2.78 -16.68 -25.00
CA GLY A 197 3.13 -17.19 -23.68
C GLY A 197 2.09 -16.83 -22.62
N ARG A 198 2.18 -17.55 -21.50
CA ARG A 198 1.32 -17.37 -20.32
C ARG A 198 2.12 -16.66 -19.24
N HIS A 199 1.62 -15.51 -18.78
CA HIS A 199 2.36 -14.61 -17.90
C HIS A 199 1.91 -14.72 -16.46
N VAL A 200 2.84 -15.07 -15.59
CA VAL A 200 2.72 -14.96 -14.14
C VAL A 200 3.39 -13.66 -13.73
N LEU A 201 2.65 -12.77 -13.08
CA LEU A 201 3.11 -11.46 -12.66
C LEU A 201 3.39 -11.43 -11.15
N PHE A 202 4.53 -10.90 -10.79
CA PHE A 202 4.85 -10.44 -9.45
C PHE A 202 5.07 -8.92 -9.46
N VAL A 203 4.48 -8.21 -8.49
CA VAL A 203 4.69 -6.78 -8.29
C VAL A 203 5.12 -6.51 -6.85
N GLY A 204 6.27 -5.87 -6.67
CA GLY A 204 6.75 -5.51 -5.34
C GLY A 204 8.25 -5.28 -5.24
N ARG A 205 8.68 -4.91 -4.02
CA ARG A 205 10.12 -4.76 -3.73
C ARG A 205 10.79 -6.13 -3.70
N LEU A 206 12.01 -6.22 -4.22
CA LEU A 206 12.80 -7.45 -4.20
C LEU A 206 13.57 -7.53 -2.88
N GLU A 207 12.88 -8.01 -1.86
CA GLU A 207 13.35 -8.23 -0.48
C GLU A 207 13.02 -9.67 -0.06
N PRO A 208 13.80 -10.30 0.86
CA PRO A 208 13.62 -11.70 1.24
C PRO A 208 12.19 -12.03 1.68
N ARG A 209 11.54 -11.13 2.45
CA ARG A 209 10.18 -11.32 2.95
C ARG A 209 9.10 -11.41 1.87
N LYS A 210 9.41 -11.02 0.64
CA LYS A 210 8.47 -11.06 -0.50
C LYS A 210 8.41 -12.42 -1.19
N GLY A 211 9.33 -13.35 -0.88
CA GLY A 211 9.28 -14.73 -1.33
C GLY A 211 9.44 -14.94 -2.83
N VAL A 212 10.10 -14.00 -3.54
CA VAL A 212 10.28 -14.10 -5.00
C VAL A 212 11.14 -15.30 -5.38
N ASP A 213 12.08 -15.68 -4.53
CA ASP A 213 12.89 -16.89 -4.67
C ASP A 213 12.02 -18.17 -4.66
N ARG A 214 10.99 -18.22 -3.83
CA ARG A 214 9.99 -19.32 -3.81
C ARG A 214 9.15 -19.35 -5.08
N LEU A 215 8.83 -18.17 -5.62
CA LEU A 215 8.14 -18.09 -6.91
C LEU A 215 9.01 -18.58 -8.06
N ILE A 216 10.29 -18.27 -8.07
CA ILE A 216 11.24 -18.79 -9.09
C ILE A 216 11.34 -20.31 -8.98
N GLN A 217 11.44 -20.86 -7.76
CA GLN A 217 11.43 -22.32 -7.56
C GLN A 217 10.13 -22.96 -8.08
N ALA A 218 8.98 -22.38 -7.77
CA ALA A 218 7.69 -22.82 -8.28
C ALA A 218 7.63 -22.78 -9.82
N MET A 219 8.11 -21.71 -10.44
CA MET A 219 8.12 -21.58 -11.89
C MET A 219 9.03 -22.58 -12.58
N ALA A 220 10.11 -23.03 -11.94
CA ALA A 220 10.95 -24.11 -12.46
C ALA A 220 10.16 -25.44 -12.57
N MET A 221 9.22 -25.69 -11.67
CA MET A 221 8.32 -26.85 -11.74
C MET A 221 7.18 -26.65 -12.75
N VAL A 222 6.57 -25.45 -12.77
CA VAL A 222 5.48 -25.11 -13.70
C VAL A 222 5.89 -25.31 -15.16
N ARG A 223 7.11 -24.95 -15.55
CA ARG A 223 7.60 -25.08 -16.92
C ARG A 223 7.64 -26.55 -17.44
N LEU A 224 7.64 -27.53 -16.53
CA LEU A 224 7.62 -28.93 -16.93
C LEU A 224 6.27 -29.34 -17.54
N SER A 225 5.20 -28.69 -17.16
CA SER A 225 3.83 -28.94 -17.66
C SER A 225 3.30 -27.79 -18.55
N VAL A 226 3.80 -26.57 -18.36
CA VAL A 226 3.39 -25.36 -19.09
C VAL A 226 4.64 -24.71 -19.68
N THR A 227 5.09 -25.21 -20.83
CA THR A 227 6.39 -24.86 -21.42
C THR A 227 6.50 -23.40 -21.88
N ASP A 228 5.37 -22.75 -22.15
CA ASP A 228 5.27 -21.34 -22.55
C ASP A 228 5.06 -20.39 -21.35
N ALA A 229 5.10 -20.89 -20.11
CA ALA A 229 4.99 -20.07 -18.92
C ALA A 229 6.17 -19.13 -18.77
N ARG A 230 5.88 -17.86 -18.47
CA ARG A 230 6.84 -16.77 -18.26
C ARG A 230 6.56 -16.09 -16.94
N LEU A 231 7.62 -15.74 -16.22
CA LEU A 231 7.53 -14.93 -15.01
C LEU A 231 7.90 -13.48 -15.35
N VAL A 232 7.06 -12.55 -14.98
CA VAL A 232 7.33 -11.10 -15.10
C VAL A 232 7.40 -10.51 -13.70
N ILE A 233 8.51 -9.86 -13.40
CA ILE A 233 8.80 -9.27 -12.10
C ILE A 233 8.89 -7.75 -12.28
N VAL A 234 7.91 -7.05 -11.70
CA VAL A 234 7.87 -5.59 -11.64
C VAL A 234 8.31 -5.14 -10.25
N GLY A 235 9.39 -4.36 -10.21
CA GLY A 235 9.96 -3.80 -9.00
C GLY A 235 11.47 -3.93 -8.92
N GLU A 236 12.03 -3.32 -7.89
CA GLU A 236 13.46 -3.29 -7.62
C GLU A 236 13.73 -3.63 -6.15
N GLY A 237 14.97 -4.02 -5.86
CA GLY A 237 15.40 -4.29 -4.50
C GLY A 237 16.76 -4.95 -4.42
N PRO A 238 17.30 -5.09 -3.20
CA PRO A 238 18.65 -5.61 -2.99
C PRO A 238 18.84 -7.05 -3.49
N ASP A 239 17.76 -7.85 -3.54
CA ASP A 239 17.83 -9.28 -3.90
C ASP A 239 17.86 -9.51 -5.41
N ARG A 240 17.66 -8.47 -6.25
CA ARG A 240 17.57 -8.62 -7.71
C ARG A 240 18.73 -9.43 -8.32
N PRO A 241 20.02 -9.20 -7.98
CA PRO A 241 21.12 -9.97 -8.56
C PRO A 241 21.05 -11.46 -8.20
N ALA A 242 20.72 -11.79 -6.94
CA ALA A 242 20.59 -13.16 -6.47
C ALA A 242 19.40 -13.87 -7.12
N LEU A 243 18.27 -13.17 -7.28
CA LEU A 243 17.06 -13.70 -7.93
C LEU A 243 17.29 -13.95 -9.43
N ALA A 244 18.03 -13.08 -10.11
CA ALA A 244 18.39 -13.26 -11.51
C ALA A 244 19.31 -14.48 -11.71
N ALA A 245 20.30 -14.68 -10.85
CA ALA A 245 21.15 -15.87 -10.85
C ALA A 245 20.34 -17.14 -10.61
N ALA A 246 19.48 -17.16 -9.58
CA ALA A 246 18.63 -18.30 -9.26
C ALA A 246 17.68 -18.67 -10.42
N ALA A 247 17.10 -17.67 -11.09
CA ALA A 247 16.25 -17.89 -12.27
C ALA A 247 17.01 -18.48 -13.44
N HIS A 248 18.25 -18.01 -13.71
CA HIS A 248 19.13 -18.53 -14.73
C HIS A 248 19.47 -20.00 -14.47
N ASP A 249 19.93 -20.31 -13.26
CA ASP A 249 20.36 -21.65 -12.86
C ASP A 249 19.20 -22.65 -12.90
N ALA A 250 17.99 -22.20 -12.53
CA ALA A 250 16.78 -22.99 -12.63
C ALA A 250 16.18 -23.06 -14.06
N GLY A 251 16.77 -22.34 -15.01
CA GLY A 251 16.30 -22.26 -16.40
C GLY A 251 14.89 -21.67 -16.53
N VAL A 252 14.48 -20.80 -15.64
CA VAL A 252 13.16 -20.14 -15.66
C VAL A 252 13.19 -18.95 -16.61
N ASN A 253 12.17 -18.82 -17.45
CA ASN A 253 12.01 -17.66 -18.32
C ASN A 253 11.47 -16.48 -17.51
N VAL A 254 12.35 -15.59 -17.10
CA VAL A 254 12.01 -14.42 -16.25
C VAL A 254 12.33 -13.12 -16.95
N THR A 255 11.37 -12.19 -16.93
CA THR A 255 11.56 -10.80 -17.31
C THR A 255 11.61 -9.94 -16.04
N PHE A 256 12.73 -9.27 -15.79
CA PHE A 256 12.85 -8.26 -14.73
C PHE A 256 12.59 -6.87 -15.34
N ALA A 257 11.34 -6.42 -15.29
CA ALA A 257 10.91 -5.12 -15.82
C ALA A 257 11.49 -3.93 -15.04
N GLY A 258 12.03 -4.20 -13.84
CA GLY A 258 12.52 -3.12 -12.98
C GLY A 258 11.38 -2.29 -12.38
N ARG A 259 11.69 -1.05 -12.04
CA ARG A 259 10.68 -0.10 -11.58
C ARG A 259 9.95 0.47 -12.78
N VAL A 260 8.64 0.29 -12.82
CA VAL A 260 7.76 0.89 -13.83
C VAL A 260 7.07 2.14 -13.26
N SER A 261 6.63 3.02 -14.14
CA SER A 261 5.87 4.19 -13.73
C SER A 261 4.49 3.80 -13.18
N ASP A 262 3.90 4.66 -12.36
CA ASP A 262 2.54 4.43 -11.88
C ASP A 262 1.55 4.32 -13.05
N ASP A 263 1.77 5.04 -14.15
CA ASP A 263 0.90 5.02 -15.33
C ASP A 263 1.04 3.74 -16.17
N ASP A 264 2.21 3.13 -16.19
CA ASP A 264 2.46 1.89 -16.93
C ASP A 264 2.05 0.63 -16.14
N LEU A 265 2.04 0.70 -14.80
CA LEU A 265 1.77 -0.44 -13.93
C LEU A 265 0.46 -1.18 -14.26
N PRO A 266 -0.68 -0.51 -14.54
CA PRO A 266 -1.92 -1.20 -14.91
C PRO A 266 -1.79 -2.10 -16.14
N ALA A 267 -0.94 -1.75 -17.10
CA ALA A 267 -0.71 -2.53 -18.32
C ALA A 267 -0.06 -3.90 -18.01
N TYR A 268 0.83 -3.96 -17.03
CA TYR A 268 1.42 -5.22 -16.57
C TYR A 268 0.38 -6.14 -15.95
N TYR A 269 -0.51 -5.61 -15.11
CA TYR A 269 -1.61 -6.39 -14.57
C TYR A 269 -2.54 -6.89 -15.67
N GLN A 270 -2.91 -6.03 -16.64
CA GLN A 270 -3.76 -6.41 -17.75
C GLN A 270 -3.09 -7.43 -18.69
N GLY A 271 -1.78 -7.43 -18.80
CA GLY A 271 -1.02 -8.40 -19.57
C GLY A 271 -0.86 -9.77 -18.90
N ALA A 272 -1.13 -9.87 -17.58
CA ALA A 272 -0.91 -11.08 -16.81
C ALA A 272 -2.08 -12.09 -16.94
N ASP A 273 -1.76 -13.38 -16.93
CA ASP A 273 -2.74 -14.46 -16.78
C ASP A 273 -3.03 -14.76 -15.31
N VAL A 274 -2.01 -14.64 -14.46
CA VAL A 274 -2.07 -14.89 -13.00
C VAL A 274 -1.18 -13.90 -12.29
N VAL A 275 -1.65 -13.35 -11.17
CA VAL A 275 -0.84 -12.52 -10.28
C VAL A 275 -0.46 -13.33 -9.05
N CYS A 276 0.86 -13.37 -8.74
CA CYS A 276 1.38 -14.09 -7.58
C CYS A 276 1.95 -13.13 -6.53
N SER A 277 1.54 -13.32 -5.28
CA SER A 277 2.08 -12.60 -4.13
C SER A 277 2.52 -13.60 -3.02
N PRO A 278 3.74 -14.19 -3.14
CA PRO A 278 4.20 -15.27 -2.30
C PRO A 278 4.93 -14.79 -1.02
N ALA A 279 4.48 -13.67 -0.44
CA ALA A 279 5.12 -13.06 0.70
C ALA A 279 5.21 -14.02 1.91
N LEU A 280 6.36 -14.01 2.59
CA LEU A 280 6.64 -14.85 3.76
C LEU A 280 6.11 -14.22 5.07
N GLY A 281 5.69 -12.95 5.05
CA GLY A 281 5.16 -12.21 6.20
C GLY A 281 5.35 -10.70 6.07
N GLY A 282 4.91 -9.96 7.11
CA GLY A 282 5.13 -8.52 7.20
C GLY A 282 4.30 -7.67 6.23
N GLU A 283 3.24 -8.21 5.66
CA GLU A 283 2.26 -7.47 4.86
C GLU A 283 1.05 -7.13 5.74
N SER A 284 0.71 -5.85 5.77
CA SER A 284 -0.41 -5.38 6.59
C SER A 284 -1.76 -5.46 5.89
N PHE A 285 -1.78 -5.45 4.53
CA PHE A 285 -3.01 -5.38 3.76
C PHE A 285 -2.91 -6.04 2.38
N GLY A 286 -1.88 -5.71 1.59
CA GLY A 286 -1.71 -6.26 0.24
C GLY A 286 -2.37 -5.41 -0.86
N ILE A 287 -1.92 -4.16 -1.03
CA ILE A 287 -2.41 -3.27 -2.12
C ILE A 287 -2.30 -3.95 -3.49
N VAL A 288 -1.25 -4.72 -3.74
CA VAL A 288 -1.04 -5.48 -4.98
C VAL A 288 -2.18 -6.47 -5.28
N LEU A 289 -2.88 -6.96 -4.25
CA LEU A 289 -4.04 -7.83 -4.43
C LEU A 289 -5.26 -7.03 -4.90
N LEU A 290 -5.46 -5.80 -4.39
CA LEU A 290 -6.51 -4.89 -4.89
C LEU A 290 -6.25 -4.49 -6.35
N GLU A 291 -4.99 -4.22 -6.70
CA GLU A 291 -4.59 -3.90 -8.07
C GLU A 291 -4.90 -5.06 -9.02
N ALA A 292 -4.59 -6.30 -8.61
CA ALA A 292 -4.91 -7.50 -9.38
C ALA A 292 -6.43 -7.71 -9.53
N MET A 293 -7.20 -7.50 -8.46
CA MET A 293 -8.67 -7.56 -8.51
C MET A 293 -9.26 -6.50 -9.42
N ALA A 294 -8.74 -5.26 -9.37
CA ALA A 294 -9.16 -4.16 -10.23
C ALA A 294 -8.86 -4.43 -11.72
N ALA A 295 -7.77 -5.15 -12.00
CA ALA A 295 -7.42 -5.62 -13.33
C ALA A 295 -8.15 -6.93 -13.73
N GLU A 296 -9.04 -7.46 -12.89
CA GLU A 296 -9.77 -8.71 -13.11
C GLU A 296 -8.86 -9.94 -13.29
N ARG A 297 -7.70 -9.93 -12.60
CA ARG A 297 -6.75 -11.05 -12.69
C ARG A 297 -6.91 -11.98 -11.50
N PRO A 298 -6.84 -13.32 -11.74
CA PRO A 298 -6.82 -14.29 -10.65
C PRO A 298 -5.54 -14.15 -9.84
N ILE A 299 -5.67 -14.38 -8.54
CA ILE A 299 -4.59 -14.17 -7.57
C ILE A 299 -4.20 -15.50 -6.95
N ILE A 300 -2.89 -15.73 -6.81
CA ILE A 300 -2.33 -16.72 -5.90
C ILE A 300 -1.52 -15.96 -4.84
N ALA A 301 -1.81 -16.20 -3.58
CA ALA A 301 -1.10 -15.55 -2.48
C ALA A 301 -0.82 -16.53 -1.34
N THR A 302 0.21 -16.25 -0.55
CA THR A 302 0.46 -17.01 0.68
C THR A 302 -0.57 -16.65 1.75
N ARG A 303 -0.88 -17.63 2.61
CA ARG A 303 -1.85 -17.48 3.71
C ARG A 303 -1.22 -16.73 4.89
N ILE A 304 -0.74 -15.52 4.66
CA ILE A 304 -0.33 -14.60 5.71
C ILE A 304 -1.52 -13.77 6.18
N GLU A 305 -1.44 -13.27 7.41
CA GLU A 305 -2.55 -12.60 8.10
C GLU A 305 -3.16 -11.45 7.27
N GLY A 306 -2.36 -10.50 6.81
CA GLY A 306 -2.85 -9.34 6.06
C GLY A 306 -3.46 -9.68 4.69
N TYR A 307 -3.09 -10.82 4.08
CA TYR A 307 -3.71 -11.27 2.82
C TYR A 307 -4.98 -12.06 3.10
N ALA A 308 -4.94 -12.96 4.08
CA ALA A 308 -6.08 -13.80 4.41
C ALA A 308 -7.30 -12.97 4.84
N GLU A 309 -7.10 -11.90 5.61
CA GLU A 309 -8.18 -10.96 5.99
C GLU A 309 -8.89 -10.37 4.77
N LEU A 310 -8.16 -10.11 3.69
CA LEU A 310 -8.71 -9.49 2.49
C LEU A 310 -9.43 -10.50 1.57
N ILE A 311 -8.89 -11.71 1.39
CA ILE A 311 -9.27 -12.59 0.29
C ILE A 311 -9.75 -13.98 0.70
N ALA A 312 -9.60 -14.41 1.96
CA ALA A 312 -9.91 -15.81 2.35
C ALA A 312 -11.36 -16.19 2.11
N GLU A 313 -12.31 -15.31 2.40
CA GLU A 313 -13.75 -15.55 2.29
C GLU A 313 -14.32 -15.16 0.93
N ALA A 314 -13.60 -14.37 0.14
CA ALA A 314 -14.09 -13.81 -1.11
C ALA A 314 -14.13 -14.81 -2.27
N GLY A 315 -13.43 -15.94 -2.17
CA GLY A 315 -13.36 -16.96 -3.22
C GLY A 315 -12.82 -16.45 -4.56
N CYS A 316 -12.05 -15.34 -4.54
CA CYS A 316 -11.46 -14.69 -5.71
C CYS A 316 -9.97 -15.01 -5.90
N ALA A 317 -9.36 -15.75 -4.97
CA ALA A 317 -7.95 -16.07 -4.96
C ALA A 317 -7.69 -17.52 -4.52
N ARG A 318 -6.49 -18.00 -4.81
CA ARG A 318 -5.93 -19.24 -4.26
C ARG A 318 -4.94 -18.90 -3.15
N LEU A 319 -5.14 -19.46 -1.95
CA LEU A 319 -4.26 -19.26 -0.81
C LEU A 319 -3.42 -20.54 -0.59
N VAL A 320 -2.09 -20.36 -0.67
CA VAL A 320 -1.12 -21.45 -0.44
C VAL A 320 -0.43 -21.31 0.91
N GLY A 321 0.23 -22.37 1.36
CA GLY A 321 1.10 -22.34 2.56
C GLY A 321 2.23 -21.32 2.43
N ILE A 322 2.69 -20.82 3.57
CA ILE A 322 3.89 -19.98 3.61
C ILE A 322 5.10 -20.91 3.37
N ASP A 323 6.04 -20.47 2.51
CA ASP A 323 7.25 -21.21 2.17
C ASP A 323 6.97 -22.60 1.53
N ASP A 324 5.92 -22.68 0.69
CA ASP A 324 5.48 -23.89 0.01
C ASP A 324 5.51 -23.70 -1.52
N PRO A 325 6.69 -23.86 -2.16
CA PRO A 325 6.83 -23.71 -3.62
C PRO A 325 6.11 -24.80 -4.42
N ASP A 326 5.90 -25.98 -3.83
CA ASP A 326 5.18 -27.08 -4.52
C ASP A 326 3.70 -26.74 -4.66
N ALA A 327 3.04 -26.31 -3.58
CA ALA A 327 1.66 -25.84 -3.64
C ALA A 327 1.52 -24.62 -4.56
N LEU A 328 2.49 -23.70 -4.52
CA LEU A 328 2.50 -22.53 -5.41
C LEU A 328 2.59 -22.95 -6.88
N ALA A 329 3.46 -23.90 -7.22
CA ALA A 329 3.61 -24.44 -8.56
C ALA A 329 2.34 -25.11 -9.05
N HIS A 330 1.70 -25.93 -8.20
CA HIS A 330 0.45 -26.63 -8.51
C HIS A 330 -0.67 -25.63 -8.86
N GLU A 331 -0.88 -24.61 -8.03
CA GLU A 331 -1.93 -23.61 -8.26
C GLU A 331 -1.64 -22.72 -9.49
N ILE A 332 -0.38 -22.38 -9.74
CA ILE A 332 0.02 -21.64 -10.97
C ILE A 332 -0.31 -22.50 -12.20
N ALA A 333 0.14 -23.74 -12.23
CA ALA A 333 -0.09 -24.63 -13.38
C ALA A 333 -1.59 -24.85 -13.61
N SER A 334 -2.37 -25.07 -12.55
CA SER A 334 -3.83 -25.21 -12.61
C SER A 334 -4.51 -24.00 -13.23
N LEU A 335 -4.17 -22.78 -12.76
CA LEU A 335 -4.75 -21.56 -13.30
C LEU A 335 -4.30 -21.27 -14.73
N LEU A 336 -3.05 -21.56 -15.09
CA LEU A 336 -2.58 -21.37 -16.47
C LEU A 336 -3.26 -22.35 -17.44
N ALA A 337 -3.65 -23.54 -16.97
CA ALA A 337 -4.34 -24.54 -17.79
C ALA A 337 -5.83 -24.25 -17.98
N ASP A 338 -6.48 -23.52 -17.06
CA ASP A 338 -7.93 -23.29 -17.07
C ASP A 338 -8.32 -21.81 -17.24
N PRO A 339 -8.52 -21.33 -18.48
CA PRO A 339 -8.98 -19.94 -18.73
C PRO A 339 -10.37 -19.65 -18.14
N GLY A 340 -11.23 -20.67 -17.99
CA GLY A 340 -12.57 -20.53 -17.39
C GLY A 340 -12.47 -20.19 -15.91
N LEU A 341 -11.62 -20.93 -15.19
CA LEU A 341 -11.36 -20.70 -13.78
C LEU A 341 -10.72 -19.31 -13.56
N ARG A 342 -9.75 -18.92 -14.42
CA ARG A 342 -9.15 -17.59 -14.35
C ARG A 342 -10.20 -16.47 -14.45
N ARG A 343 -11.10 -16.55 -15.42
CA ARG A 343 -12.19 -15.57 -15.58
C ARG A 343 -13.12 -15.55 -14.37
N THR A 344 -13.47 -16.72 -13.83
CA THR A 344 -14.35 -16.82 -12.67
C THR A 344 -13.75 -16.16 -11.44
N LEU A 345 -12.47 -16.42 -11.15
CA LEU A 345 -11.78 -15.82 -10.00
C LEU A 345 -11.58 -14.30 -10.20
N GLY A 346 -11.18 -13.88 -11.41
CA GLY A 346 -11.04 -12.45 -11.74
C GLY A 346 -12.35 -11.69 -11.59
N ALA A 347 -13.47 -12.23 -12.07
CA ALA A 347 -14.78 -11.62 -11.94
C ALA A 347 -15.23 -11.47 -10.47
N ARG A 348 -14.93 -12.47 -9.61
CA ARG A 348 -15.20 -12.38 -8.17
C ARG A 348 -14.35 -11.29 -7.52
N GLY A 349 -13.06 -11.16 -7.89
CA GLY A 349 -12.18 -10.10 -7.45
C GLY A 349 -12.71 -8.72 -7.85
N ALA A 350 -13.18 -8.58 -9.08
CA ALA A 350 -13.76 -7.34 -9.61
C ALA A 350 -15.04 -6.88 -8.87
N VAL A 351 -15.78 -7.81 -8.30
CA VAL A 351 -16.94 -7.48 -7.43
C VAL A 351 -16.45 -6.97 -6.08
N LEU A 352 -15.54 -7.70 -5.43
CA LEU A 352 -15.02 -7.35 -4.11
C LEU A 352 -14.31 -5.99 -4.10
N VAL A 353 -13.50 -5.71 -5.11
CA VAL A 353 -12.64 -4.51 -5.15
C VAL A 353 -13.40 -3.19 -5.20
N ARG A 354 -14.69 -3.20 -5.55
CA ARG A 354 -15.53 -2.00 -5.60
C ARG A 354 -15.66 -1.32 -4.23
N ASP A 355 -15.65 -2.11 -3.16
CA ASP A 355 -15.70 -1.58 -1.79
C ASP A 355 -14.40 -0.91 -1.37
N TYR A 356 -13.34 -1.14 -2.13
CA TYR A 356 -12.00 -0.57 -1.95
C TYR A 356 -11.66 0.51 -2.99
N ASP A 357 -12.61 0.93 -3.83
CA ASP A 357 -12.40 2.06 -4.73
C ASP A 357 -12.14 3.35 -3.95
N TRP A 358 -11.23 4.18 -4.45
CA TRP A 358 -10.88 5.43 -3.78
C TRP A 358 -12.07 6.35 -3.58
N SER A 359 -13.08 6.31 -4.43
CA SER A 359 -14.32 7.08 -4.25
C SER A 359 -15.06 6.65 -2.99
N THR A 360 -15.17 5.34 -2.74
CA THR A 360 -15.80 4.77 -1.54
C THR A 360 -14.98 5.10 -0.29
N ILE A 361 -13.66 4.90 -0.33
CA ILE A 361 -12.78 5.18 0.81
C ILE A 361 -12.74 6.68 1.14
N ALA A 362 -12.67 7.56 0.13
CA ALA A 362 -12.68 9.00 0.33
C ALA A 362 -13.98 9.50 0.95
N ALA A 363 -15.14 8.99 0.50
CA ALA A 363 -16.44 9.33 1.09
C ALA A 363 -16.52 8.92 2.58
N ARG A 364 -15.95 7.76 2.94
CA ARG A 364 -15.86 7.34 4.34
C ARG A 364 -14.96 8.26 5.17
N LEU A 365 -13.79 8.65 4.64
CA LEU A 365 -12.88 9.60 5.29
C LEU A 365 -13.53 10.97 5.43
N GLU A 366 -14.23 11.47 4.40
CA GLU A 366 -15.00 12.71 4.44
C GLU A 366 -16.01 12.70 5.58
N SER A 367 -16.78 11.63 5.72
CA SER A 367 -17.75 11.48 6.82
C SER A 367 -17.08 11.58 8.21
N ILE A 368 -15.91 10.95 8.38
CA ILE A 368 -15.13 11.05 9.61
C ILE A 368 -14.69 12.49 9.86
N TYR A 369 -14.18 13.20 8.86
CA TYR A 369 -13.71 14.58 9.00
C TYR A 369 -14.86 15.55 9.30
N MET A 370 -15.99 15.41 8.63
CA MET A 370 -17.17 16.22 8.87
C MET A 370 -17.69 16.07 10.30
N ASN A 371 -17.77 14.84 10.80
CA ASN A 371 -18.20 14.55 12.17
C ASN A 371 -17.29 15.20 13.23
N LEU A 372 -15.99 15.34 12.92
CA LEU A 372 -15.02 15.97 13.82
C LEU A 372 -15.10 17.51 13.80
N THR A 373 -15.26 18.08 12.62
CA THR A 373 -15.30 19.54 12.46
C THR A 373 -16.61 20.14 12.97
N TRP A 374 -17.73 19.44 12.82
CA TRP A 374 -19.02 19.91 13.32
C TRP A 374 -19.14 19.89 14.84
N ARG A 375 -18.46 18.98 15.55
CA ARG A 375 -18.43 18.90 17.01
C ARG A 375 -17.49 19.93 17.66
N SER A 376 -16.70 20.62 16.86
CA SER A 376 -15.70 21.60 17.31
C SER A 376 -16.13 23.05 17.06
N SER A 377 -17.27 23.27 16.38
CA SER A 377 -17.95 24.55 16.19
C SER A 377 -19.09 24.67 17.21
#